data_b7179baa6564ef29255c37f6e75856d3
#
_entry.id   b7179baa6564ef29255c37f6e75856d3
#
_cell.length_a   1.000
_cell.length_b   1.000
_cell.length_c   1.000
_cell.angle_alpha   90.00
_cell.angle_beta   90.00
_cell.angle_gamma   90.00
#
_symmetry.space_group_name_H-M   'P 1'
#
loop_
_entity.id
_entity.type
_entity.pdbx_description
1 polymer ?
#
loop_
_entity_poly.entity_id
_entity_poly.type
_entity_poly.pdbx_seq_one_letter_code
_entity_poly.pdbx_strand_id
1 'polypeptide(L)'
;MAPAKLEITVAVEHAAWKARWPTLKRDISGLIKTAAARAVGDGPASGVVSVVLTDDAALKRFNRQFRGKNKPTNVLSFPDSAEPLGGIAVAYETVFHEASGQKKKFIDHAKHMILHGFLHLLGYDHVVKREARLMEGIETAILTDLGIPNPYLIEKTSA
;
A
#
# COMPACT_ATOMS: atom_id res chain seq x y z
N MET A 1 14.58 23.56 -15.42
CA MET A 1 13.90 23.05 -14.25
C MET A 1 14.10 21.54 -14.12
N ALA A 2 14.56 21.07 -12.97
CA ALA A 2 14.76 19.64 -12.78
C ALA A 2 13.42 18.91 -12.81
N PRO A 3 13.35 17.72 -13.42
CA PRO A 3 12.11 16.93 -13.37
C PRO A 3 11.80 16.50 -11.95
N ALA A 4 10.51 16.32 -11.66
CA ALA A 4 10.09 15.80 -10.38
C ALA A 4 10.70 14.41 -10.17
N LYS A 5 11.19 14.14 -8.96
CA LYS A 5 11.88 12.90 -8.67
C LYS A 5 11.19 12.16 -7.53
N LEU A 6 10.90 10.91 -7.76
CA LEU A 6 10.33 10.02 -6.77
C LEU A 6 11.39 9.03 -6.32
N GLU A 7 11.70 9.04 -5.03
CA GLU A 7 12.62 8.08 -4.45
C GLU A 7 11.83 7.06 -3.64
N ILE A 8 12.14 5.78 -3.87
CA ILE A 8 11.44 4.68 -3.22
C ILE A 8 12.46 3.82 -2.49
N THR A 9 12.27 3.64 -1.20
CA THR A 9 13.09 2.72 -0.41
C THR A 9 12.21 1.63 0.16
N VAL A 10 12.75 0.41 0.23
CA VAL A 10 12.03 -0.75 0.77
C VAL A 10 12.91 -1.41 1.82
N ALA A 11 12.43 -1.46 3.05
CA ALA A 11 13.09 -2.16 4.14
C ALA A 11 12.28 -3.38 4.53
N VAL A 12 12.96 -4.52 4.71
CA VAL A 12 12.33 -5.78 5.09
C VAL A 12 12.76 -6.10 6.52
N GLU A 13 11.81 -6.05 7.46
CA GLU A 13 12.07 -6.28 8.88
C GLU A 13 11.50 -7.59 9.40
N HIS A 14 10.95 -8.42 8.51
CA HIS A 14 10.43 -9.73 8.86
C HIS A 14 10.76 -10.68 7.70
N ALA A 15 11.54 -11.71 7.98
CA ALA A 15 12.13 -12.56 6.94
C ALA A 15 11.09 -13.27 6.07
N ALA A 16 9.91 -13.53 6.60
CA ALA A 16 8.86 -14.23 5.84
C ALA A 16 8.46 -13.48 4.56
N TRP A 17 8.58 -12.16 4.55
CA TRP A 17 8.27 -11.37 3.36
C TRP A 17 9.11 -11.80 2.16
N LYS A 18 10.44 -11.82 2.35
CA LYS A 18 11.35 -12.14 1.25
C LYS A 18 11.27 -13.60 0.85
N ALA A 19 11.04 -14.49 1.82
CA ALA A 19 10.87 -15.91 1.53
C ALA A 19 9.68 -16.17 0.63
N ARG A 20 8.56 -15.46 0.86
CA ARG A 20 7.33 -15.64 0.09
C ARG A 20 7.30 -14.78 -1.18
N TRP A 21 8.06 -13.69 -1.19
CA TRP A 21 8.04 -12.73 -2.30
C TRP A 21 9.47 -12.30 -2.63
N PRO A 22 10.26 -13.15 -3.31
CA PRO A 22 11.68 -12.87 -3.55
C PRO A 22 11.97 -11.61 -4.35
N THR A 23 11.06 -11.20 -5.23
CA THR A 23 11.25 -10.02 -6.10
C THR A 23 10.58 -8.77 -5.55
N LEU A 24 10.30 -8.73 -4.24
CA LEU A 24 9.48 -7.68 -3.65
C LEU A 24 10.00 -6.26 -3.89
N LYS A 25 11.30 -6.04 -3.82
CA LYS A 25 11.83 -4.68 -4.00
C LYS A 25 11.57 -4.15 -5.40
N ARG A 26 11.84 -4.96 -6.41
CA ARG A 26 11.57 -4.61 -7.80
C ARG A 26 10.07 -4.38 -8.03
N ASP A 27 9.27 -5.28 -7.53
CA ASP A 27 7.82 -5.25 -7.77
C ASP A 27 7.17 -4.06 -7.07
N ILE A 28 7.58 -3.77 -5.84
CA ILE A 28 7.05 -2.62 -5.10
C ILE A 28 7.46 -1.30 -5.77
N SER A 29 8.71 -1.21 -6.20
CA SER A 29 9.17 -0.01 -6.90
C SER A 29 8.36 0.22 -8.17
N GLY A 30 8.13 -0.83 -8.96
CA GLY A 30 7.33 -0.75 -10.17
C GLY A 30 5.88 -0.36 -9.90
N LEU A 31 5.30 -0.93 -8.85
CA LEU A 31 3.94 -0.63 -8.43
C LEU A 31 3.78 0.86 -8.09
N ILE A 32 4.69 1.38 -7.27
CA ILE A 32 4.60 2.78 -6.83
C ILE A 32 4.84 3.74 -7.99
N LYS A 33 5.78 3.42 -8.87
CA LYS A 33 6.03 4.25 -10.06
C LYS A 33 4.81 4.29 -10.98
N THR A 34 4.17 3.14 -11.18
CA THR A 34 2.94 3.06 -12.00
C THR A 34 1.83 3.87 -11.34
N ALA A 35 1.66 3.72 -10.04
CA ALA A 35 0.63 4.45 -9.30
C ALA A 35 0.88 5.96 -9.35
N ALA A 36 2.12 6.38 -9.18
CA ALA A 36 2.47 7.80 -9.22
C ALA A 36 2.13 8.41 -10.59
N ALA A 37 2.41 7.67 -11.68
CA ALA A 37 2.12 8.16 -13.02
C ALA A 37 0.63 8.29 -13.28
N ARG A 38 -0.20 7.42 -12.69
CA ARG A 38 -1.64 7.35 -12.96
C ARG A 38 -2.49 8.17 -12.00
N ALA A 39 -2.06 8.29 -10.76
CA ALA A 39 -2.89 8.86 -9.70
C ALA A 39 -2.68 10.35 -9.48
N VAL A 40 -1.63 10.94 -10.03
CA VAL A 40 -1.32 12.35 -9.86
C VAL A 40 -1.83 13.13 -11.05
N GLY A 41 -2.84 13.98 -10.83
CA GLY A 41 -3.46 14.74 -11.90
C GLY A 41 -2.62 15.88 -12.46
N ASP A 42 -1.74 16.44 -11.66
CA ASP A 42 -0.97 17.65 -12.00
C ASP A 42 0.50 17.36 -12.24
N GLY A 43 0.78 16.20 -12.78
CA GLY A 43 2.17 15.83 -13.08
C GLY A 43 2.66 14.70 -12.19
N PRO A 44 3.91 14.27 -12.34
CA PRO A 44 4.43 13.15 -11.57
C PRO A 44 4.59 13.51 -10.10
N ALA A 45 4.36 12.51 -9.23
CA ALA A 45 4.62 12.68 -7.81
C ALA A 45 6.11 12.84 -7.56
N SER A 46 6.46 13.65 -6.58
CA SER A 46 7.85 13.82 -6.16
C SER A 46 7.93 13.66 -4.65
N GLY A 47 9.08 13.23 -4.17
CA GLY A 47 9.33 13.04 -2.77
C GLY A 47 9.90 11.67 -2.46
N VAL A 48 9.86 11.28 -1.20
CA VAL A 48 10.42 10.02 -0.73
C VAL A 48 9.32 9.13 -0.18
N VAL A 49 9.24 7.90 -0.67
CA VAL A 49 8.36 6.88 -0.13
C VAL A 49 9.20 5.78 0.48
N SER A 50 9.03 5.54 1.78
CA SER A 50 9.73 4.49 2.49
C SER A 50 8.73 3.39 2.84
N VAL A 51 8.90 2.21 2.26
CA VAL A 51 8.04 1.06 2.51
C VAL A 51 8.75 0.13 3.49
N VAL A 52 8.10 -0.17 4.61
CA VAL A 52 8.63 -1.06 5.62
C VAL A 52 7.75 -2.30 5.68
N LEU A 53 8.33 -3.44 5.34
CA LEU A 53 7.64 -4.73 5.39
C LEU A 53 8.01 -5.40 6.70
N THR A 54 7.08 -5.40 7.64
CA THR A 54 7.35 -5.83 9.01
C THR A 54 6.26 -6.79 9.51
N ASP A 55 6.02 -6.83 10.82
CA ASP A 55 5.09 -7.78 11.43
C ASP A 55 3.97 -7.07 12.19
N ASP A 56 2.99 -7.86 12.66
CA ASP A 56 1.85 -7.34 13.40
C ASP A 56 2.27 -6.60 14.68
N ALA A 57 3.30 -7.09 15.36
CA ALA A 57 3.75 -6.47 16.60
C ALA A 57 4.25 -5.05 16.36
N ALA A 58 5.02 -4.86 15.27
CA ALA A 58 5.52 -3.53 14.91
C ALA A 58 4.38 -2.60 14.52
N LEU A 59 3.42 -3.09 13.73
CA LEU A 59 2.27 -2.27 13.32
C LEU A 59 1.42 -1.88 14.51
N LYS A 60 1.26 -2.77 15.46
CA LYS A 60 0.52 -2.46 16.69
C LYS A 60 1.23 -1.35 17.48
N ARG A 61 2.57 -1.42 17.60
CA ARG A 61 3.34 -0.37 18.26
C ARG A 61 3.20 0.97 17.54
N PHE A 62 3.31 0.97 16.21
CA PHE A 62 3.15 2.19 15.42
C PHE A 62 1.75 2.77 15.56
N ASN A 63 0.72 1.91 15.50
CA ASN A 63 -0.65 2.34 15.60
C ASN A 63 -0.93 2.98 16.97
N ARG A 64 -0.40 2.40 18.04
CA ARG A 64 -0.53 2.94 19.39
C ARG A 64 0.23 4.26 19.53
N GLN A 65 1.46 4.30 19.01
CA GLN A 65 2.34 5.45 19.17
C GLN A 65 1.88 6.67 18.37
N PHE A 66 1.42 6.45 17.14
CA PHE A 66 1.12 7.53 16.20
C PHE A 66 -0.37 7.81 16.02
N ARG A 67 -1.24 6.88 16.38
CA ARG A 67 -2.69 7.02 16.22
C ARG A 67 -3.48 6.81 17.50
N GLY A 68 -2.83 6.45 18.58
CA GLY A 68 -3.48 6.20 19.86
C GLY A 68 -4.34 4.94 19.89
N LYS A 69 -4.23 4.07 18.90
CA LYS A 69 -5.01 2.83 18.83
C LYS A 69 -4.12 1.64 19.14
N ASN A 70 -4.54 0.82 20.07
CA ASN A 70 -3.75 -0.33 20.53
C ASN A 70 -4.27 -1.63 19.89
N LYS A 71 -4.25 -1.69 18.57
CA LYS A 71 -4.67 -2.88 17.84
C LYS A 71 -3.85 -3.02 16.57
N PRO A 72 -3.69 -4.25 16.05
CA PRO A 72 -2.99 -4.46 14.79
C PRO A 72 -3.82 -3.94 13.62
N THR A 73 -3.15 -3.63 12.54
CA THR A 73 -3.76 -3.28 11.28
C THR A 73 -2.91 -3.85 10.16
N ASN A 74 -3.43 -3.89 8.94
CA ASN A 74 -2.69 -4.46 7.80
C ASN A 74 -1.66 -3.48 7.24
N VAL A 75 -1.99 -2.20 7.18
CA VAL A 75 -1.12 -1.18 6.60
C VAL A 75 -1.32 0.14 7.34
N LEU A 76 -0.24 0.87 7.51
CA LEU A 76 -0.28 2.24 8.05
C LEU A 76 0.49 3.16 7.13
N SER A 77 -0.07 4.34 6.89
CA SER A 77 0.59 5.41 6.15
C SER A 77 0.97 6.53 7.11
N PHE A 78 2.20 7.00 6.97
CA PHE A 78 2.75 8.05 7.82
C PHE A 78 3.21 9.20 6.95
N PRO A 79 2.36 10.22 6.70
CA PRO A 79 2.82 11.40 5.99
C PRO A 79 3.98 12.05 6.73
N ASP A 80 5.00 12.47 5.97
CA ASP A 80 6.16 13.13 6.55
C ASP A 80 5.90 14.63 6.56
N SER A 81 6.09 15.28 7.72
CA SER A 81 5.90 16.72 7.85
C SER A 81 7.04 17.53 7.22
N ALA A 82 8.21 16.92 7.04
CA ALA A 82 9.40 17.60 6.52
C ALA A 82 9.61 17.37 5.03
N GLU A 83 9.14 16.23 4.50
CA GLU A 83 9.35 15.85 3.11
C GLU A 83 8.02 15.45 2.46
N PRO A 84 7.85 15.69 1.15
CA PRO A 84 6.66 15.19 0.46
C PRO A 84 6.57 13.69 0.56
N LEU A 85 5.35 13.18 0.66
CA LEU A 85 4.98 11.79 0.80
C LEU A 85 5.28 11.26 2.20
N GLY A 86 5.97 10.15 2.36
CA GLY A 86 6.21 9.62 3.72
C GLY A 86 6.42 8.11 3.72
N GLY A 87 5.97 7.44 4.79
CA GLY A 87 6.20 6.02 5.00
C GLY A 87 4.94 5.18 4.91
N ILE A 88 5.14 3.91 4.55
CA ILE A 88 4.08 2.90 4.51
C ILE A 88 4.63 1.68 5.24
N ALA A 89 3.94 1.23 6.29
CA ALA A 89 4.32 0.03 7.03
C ALA A 89 3.25 -1.04 6.84
N VAL A 90 3.66 -2.28 6.57
CA VAL A 90 2.75 -3.37 6.24
C VAL A 90 3.03 -4.56 7.15
N ALA A 91 1.97 -5.15 7.73
CA ALA A 91 2.05 -6.27 8.67
C ALA A 91 1.90 -7.61 7.96
N TYR A 92 2.92 -8.44 8.02
CA TYR A 92 2.95 -9.73 7.32
C TYR A 92 1.78 -10.64 7.71
N GLU A 93 1.61 -10.88 9.00
CA GLU A 93 0.63 -11.87 9.47
C GLU A 93 -0.80 -11.45 9.13
N THR A 94 -1.12 -10.17 9.30
CA THR A 94 -2.46 -9.67 8.99
C THR A 94 -2.73 -9.77 7.49
N VAL A 95 -1.77 -9.39 6.66
CA VAL A 95 -1.93 -9.50 5.20
C VAL A 95 -2.06 -10.95 4.77
N PHE A 96 -1.25 -11.84 5.37
CA PHE A 96 -1.33 -13.27 5.08
C PHE A 96 -2.70 -13.84 5.42
N HIS A 97 -3.22 -13.54 6.60
CA HIS A 97 -4.52 -14.05 7.03
C HIS A 97 -5.66 -13.47 6.21
N GLU A 98 -5.59 -12.20 5.87
CA GLU A 98 -6.61 -11.58 5.02
C GLU A 98 -6.63 -12.20 3.62
N ALA A 99 -5.46 -12.39 3.03
CA ALA A 99 -5.37 -13.00 1.70
C ALA A 99 -5.96 -14.41 1.72
N SER A 100 -5.61 -15.19 2.72
CA SER A 100 -6.12 -16.55 2.88
C SER A 100 -7.64 -16.56 3.06
N GLY A 101 -8.17 -15.70 3.93
CA GLY A 101 -9.60 -15.63 4.18
C GLY A 101 -10.40 -15.12 2.99
N GLN A 102 -9.82 -14.27 2.17
CA GLN A 102 -10.48 -13.69 1.00
C GLN A 102 -10.17 -14.46 -0.28
N LYS A 103 -9.43 -15.56 -0.18
CA LYS A 103 -9.04 -16.41 -1.31
C LYS A 103 -8.29 -15.63 -2.39
N LYS A 104 -7.41 -14.74 -1.96
CA LYS A 104 -6.53 -13.95 -2.83
C LYS A 104 -5.11 -14.47 -2.71
N LYS A 105 -4.32 -14.24 -3.75
CA LYS A 105 -2.88 -14.52 -3.68
C LYS A 105 -2.24 -13.54 -2.69
N PHE A 106 -1.32 -14.04 -1.87
CA PHE A 106 -0.64 -13.21 -0.88
C PHE A 106 0.01 -11.98 -1.51
N ILE A 107 0.77 -12.19 -2.59
CA ILE A 107 1.48 -11.09 -3.24
C ILE A 107 0.50 -10.05 -3.80
N ASP A 108 -0.59 -10.50 -4.39
CA ASP A 108 -1.61 -9.59 -4.93
C ASP A 108 -2.21 -8.73 -3.82
N HIS A 109 -2.55 -9.34 -2.68
CA HIS A 109 -3.11 -8.61 -1.56
C HIS A 109 -2.10 -7.65 -0.95
N ALA A 110 -0.85 -8.08 -0.83
CA ALA A 110 0.22 -7.21 -0.33
C ALA A 110 0.40 -6.00 -1.24
N LYS A 111 0.40 -6.19 -2.55
CA LYS A 111 0.48 -5.08 -3.49
C LYS A 111 -0.70 -4.12 -3.35
N HIS A 112 -1.90 -4.66 -3.15
CA HIS A 112 -3.08 -3.84 -2.94
C HIS A 112 -2.94 -2.97 -1.69
N MET A 113 -2.44 -3.55 -0.59
CA MET A 113 -2.26 -2.80 0.65
C MET A 113 -1.21 -1.70 0.52
N ILE A 114 -0.11 -1.99 -0.16
CA ILE A 114 0.93 -1.00 -0.41
C ILE A 114 0.39 0.14 -1.29
N LEU A 115 -0.33 -0.20 -2.34
CA LEU A 115 -0.97 0.79 -3.21
C LEU A 115 -1.94 1.66 -2.43
N HIS A 116 -2.77 1.05 -1.61
CA HIS A 116 -3.74 1.75 -0.77
C HIS A 116 -3.03 2.77 0.14
N GLY A 117 -1.94 2.35 0.79
CA GLY A 117 -1.14 3.24 1.62
C GLY A 117 -0.52 4.38 0.83
N PHE A 118 -0.04 4.09 -0.36
CA PHE A 118 0.56 5.12 -1.22
C PHE A 118 -0.47 6.16 -1.65
N LEU A 119 -1.68 5.74 -2.00
CA LEU A 119 -2.74 6.67 -2.37
C LEU A 119 -3.11 7.58 -1.20
N HIS A 120 -3.10 7.07 0.02
CA HIS A 120 -3.28 7.91 1.20
C HIS A 120 -2.19 8.98 1.33
N LEU A 121 -0.94 8.63 1.02
CA LEU A 121 0.14 9.60 1.04
C LEU A 121 -0.05 10.69 -0.02
N LEU A 122 -0.72 10.37 -1.11
CA LEU A 122 -1.04 11.35 -2.15
C LEU A 122 -2.27 12.20 -1.80
N GLY A 123 -2.94 11.92 -0.69
CA GLY A 123 -4.07 12.71 -0.23
C GLY A 123 -5.44 12.09 -0.46
N TYR A 124 -5.51 10.91 -1.08
CA TYR A 124 -6.79 10.23 -1.22
C TYR A 124 -7.25 9.70 0.13
N ASP A 125 -8.55 9.71 0.34
CA ASP A 125 -9.14 9.24 1.57
C ASP A 125 -10.41 8.43 1.28
N HIS A 126 -10.91 7.71 2.29
CA HIS A 126 -12.11 6.90 2.12
C HIS A 126 -13.11 7.15 3.25
N VAL A 127 -13.03 8.32 3.91
CA VAL A 127 -13.94 8.68 4.99
C VAL A 127 -15.33 8.99 4.43
N VAL A 128 -15.39 9.71 3.32
CA VAL A 128 -16.66 10.03 2.66
C VAL A 128 -16.90 9.04 1.53
N LYS A 129 -18.15 8.61 1.37
CA LYS A 129 -18.52 7.57 0.40
C LYS A 129 -18.04 7.86 -1.03
N ARG A 130 -18.15 9.12 -1.46
CA ARG A 130 -17.72 9.50 -2.80
C ARG A 130 -16.21 9.40 -2.96
N GLU A 131 -15.46 9.80 -1.94
CA GLU A 131 -14.01 9.70 -1.95
C GLU A 131 -13.56 8.24 -1.93
N ALA A 132 -14.27 7.40 -1.16
CA ALA A 132 -13.98 5.97 -1.12
C ALA A 132 -14.15 5.34 -2.50
N ARG A 133 -15.21 5.69 -3.22
CA ARG A 133 -15.43 5.14 -4.56
C ARG A 133 -14.38 5.62 -5.55
N LEU A 134 -13.94 6.87 -5.45
CA LEU A 134 -12.89 7.39 -6.31
C LEU A 134 -11.58 6.65 -6.05
N MET A 135 -11.22 6.48 -4.79
CA MET A 135 -10.00 5.78 -4.41
C MET A 135 -10.03 4.31 -4.86
N GLU A 136 -11.15 3.62 -4.64
CA GLU A 136 -11.30 2.23 -5.06
C GLU A 136 -11.24 2.09 -6.58
N GLY A 137 -11.77 3.05 -7.31
CA GLY A 137 -11.68 3.06 -8.76
C GLY A 137 -10.24 3.20 -9.26
N ILE A 138 -9.47 4.07 -8.62
CA ILE A 138 -8.05 4.25 -8.95
C ILE A 138 -7.27 2.99 -8.61
N GLU A 139 -7.51 2.41 -7.43
CA GLU A 139 -6.86 1.16 -7.04
C GLU A 139 -7.14 0.05 -8.06
N THR A 140 -8.40 -0.12 -8.43
CA THR A 140 -8.81 -1.16 -9.37
C THR A 140 -8.14 -0.97 -10.73
N ALA A 141 -8.10 0.26 -11.23
CA ALA A 141 -7.50 0.53 -12.53
C ALA A 141 -6.00 0.21 -12.54
N ILE A 142 -5.29 0.61 -11.50
CA ILE A 142 -3.85 0.36 -11.40
C ILE A 142 -3.59 -1.14 -11.25
N LEU A 143 -4.31 -1.82 -10.37
CA LEU A 143 -4.13 -3.25 -10.16
C LEU A 143 -4.45 -4.04 -11.41
N THR A 144 -5.50 -3.67 -12.14
CA THR A 144 -5.86 -4.32 -13.39
C THR A 144 -4.74 -4.19 -14.42
N ASP A 145 -4.13 -3.02 -14.53
CA ASP A 145 -2.98 -2.82 -15.42
C ASP A 145 -1.80 -3.71 -15.07
N LEU A 146 -1.68 -4.08 -13.79
CA LEU A 146 -0.61 -4.95 -13.32
C LEU A 146 -0.99 -6.43 -13.35
N GLY A 147 -2.16 -6.76 -13.90
CA GLY A 147 -2.62 -8.14 -14.00
C GLY A 147 -3.22 -8.69 -12.72
N ILE A 148 -3.59 -7.84 -11.78
CA ILE A 148 -4.19 -8.25 -10.51
C ILE A 148 -5.70 -8.09 -10.59
N PRO A 149 -6.47 -9.14 -10.24
CA PRO A 149 -7.94 -9.06 -10.30
C PRO A 149 -8.49 -7.96 -9.39
N ASN A 150 -9.64 -7.41 -9.76
CA ASN A 150 -10.31 -6.39 -8.97
C ASN A 150 -10.56 -6.93 -7.55
N PRO A 151 -9.96 -6.32 -6.52
CA PRO A 151 -10.07 -6.82 -5.15
C PRO A 151 -11.46 -6.69 -4.55
N TYR A 152 -12.34 -5.92 -5.17
CA TYR A 152 -13.67 -5.64 -4.65
C TYR A 152 -14.78 -6.49 -5.24
N LEU A 153 -14.45 -7.46 -6.11
CA LEU A 153 -15.45 -8.31 -6.76
C LEU A 153 -15.60 -9.70 -6.14
N ILE A 154 -14.79 -10.05 -5.17
CA ILE A 154 -14.67 -11.44 -4.71
C ILE A 154 -15.94 -11.94 -4.03
N GLU A 155 -16.58 -11.12 -3.22
CA GLU A 155 -17.72 -11.53 -2.42
C GLU A 155 -18.90 -11.96 -3.27
N LYS A 156 -18.97 -11.46 -4.50
CA LYS A 156 -20.11 -11.76 -5.39
C LYS A 156 -20.03 -13.14 -6.00
N THR A 157 -18.87 -13.78 -5.99
CA THR A 157 -18.69 -15.09 -6.61
C THR A 157 -18.73 -16.23 -5.61
N SER A 158 -18.82 -15.92 -4.33
CA SER A 158 -18.81 -16.93 -3.28
C SER A 158 -20.20 -17.34 -2.83
N ALA A 159 -21.18 -17.04 -3.62
CA ALA A 159 -22.55 -17.39 -3.29
C ALA A 159 -22.76 -18.91 -3.29
#